data_c1e805abab7865556aa6f1e35f425701
#
_entry.id   c1e805abab7865556aa6f1e35f425701
#
_cell.length_a   1.000
_cell.length_b   1.000
_cell.length_c   1.000
_cell.angle_alpha   90.00
_cell.angle_beta   90.00
_cell.angle_gamma   90.00
#
_symmetry.space_group_name_H-M   'P 1'
#
loop_
_entity.id
_entity.type
_entity.pdbx_description
1 polymer ?
#
loop_
_entity_poly.entity_id
_entity_poly.type
_entity_poly.pdbx_seq_one_letter_code
_entity_poly.pdbx_strand_id
1 'polypeptide(L)'
;MTIAGLLSQLLQVTVALLLAPILVGWVNQCRAWLQNKRAPSLLLPYRTINKLFTKDAVIAENASPIFRVTPYIVFGAMCCAAAIVPSLATALPFARAADAIALVGLFALARVFIALAAMDIGTSFGSLGARREMFIGFLAEPALLMVLFTASLISGSTSLPTIVDTLAHRELAIYPSLAFAGVAFTMVSLAENARIPIDNPTTHLELTMIHEAMILEYSARHLALLEWASALKLFNYSCIGLALFFPFGIAEGTHGLAMLGAAPVLVLKLAIGGALLALIETLSAKLRIFRAPEFLGTAFLLAVLGMLVHLLLGS
;
A
#
# COMPACT_ATOMS: atom_id res chain seq x y z
N MET A 1 -12.03 6.76 -25.69
CA MET A 1 -10.83 7.13 -24.90
C MET A 1 -10.05 8.14 -25.71
N THR A 2 -9.79 9.32 -25.18
CA THR A 2 -8.97 10.35 -25.86
C THR A 2 -7.48 10.01 -25.67
N ILE A 3 -6.64 10.33 -26.67
CA ILE A 3 -5.18 10.14 -26.59
C ILE A 3 -4.61 10.89 -25.37
N ALA A 4 -5.11 12.09 -25.10
CA ALA A 4 -4.74 12.88 -23.92
C ALA A 4 -5.03 12.15 -22.60
N GLY A 5 -6.17 11.47 -22.49
CA GLY A 5 -6.50 10.67 -21.30
C GLY A 5 -5.55 9.50 -21.09
N LEU A 6 -5.17 8.79 -22.16
CA LEU A 6 -4.19 7.71 -22.06
C LEU A 6 -2.81 8.21 -21.63
N LEU A 7 -2.36 9.35 -22.16
CA LEU A 7 -1.10 9.97 -21.74
C LEU A 7 -1.14 10.38 -20.26
N SER A 8 -2.25 10.93 -19.79
CA SER A 8 -2.43 11.29 -18.37
C SER A 8 -2.40 10.05 -17.47
N GLN A 9 -3.02 8.94 -17.91
CA GLN A 9 -2.98 7.66 -17.19
C GLN A 9 -1.56 7.09 -17.10
N LEU A 10 -0.83 7.10 -18.22
CA LEU A 10 0.57 6.67 -18.25
C LEU A 10 1.45 7.56 -17.37
N LEU A 11 1.22 8.87 -17.37
CA LEU A 11 1.93 9.80 -16.50
C LEU A 11 1.72 9.45 -15.02
N GLN A 12 0.47 9.19 -14.60
CA GLN A 12 0.17 8.81 -13.23
C GLN A 12 0.92 7.54 -12.81
N VAL A 13 0.86 6.47 -13.62
CA VAL A 13 1.55 5.22 -13.33
C VAL A 13 3.08 5.42 -13.31
N THR A 14 3.62 6.20 -14.24
CA THR A 14 5.06 6.50 -14.28
C THR A 14 5.50 7.26 -13.03
N VAL A 15 4.73 8.26 -12.60
CA VAL A 15 4.99 9.00 -11.36
C VAL A 15 4.94 8.06 -10.16
N ALA A 16 3.97 7.15 -10.08
CA ALA A 16 3.89 6.15 -9.02
C ALA A 16 5.13 5.24 -8.99
N LEU A 17 5.55 4.71 -10.14
CA LEU A 17 6.74 3.86 -10.29
C LEU A 17 8.01 4.58 -9.82
N LEU A 18 8.13 5.87 -10.14
CA LEU A 18 9.29 6.67 -9.76
C LEU A 18 9.24 7.12 -8.29
N LEU A 19 8.10 7.53 -7.77
CA LEU A 19 8.00 8.02 -6.40
C LEU A 19 8.01 6.91 -5.34
N ALA A 20 7.57 5.70 -5.68
CA ALA A 20 7.44 4.61 -4.72
C ALA A 20 8.79 4.25 -4.02
N PRO A 21 9.91 3.99 -4.73
CA PRO A 21 11.18 3.74 -4.07
C PRO A 21 11.73 4.97 -3.33
N ILE A 22 11.43 6.20 -3.82
CA ILE A 22 11.82 7.45 -3.13
C ILE A 22 11.09 7.56 -1.79
N LEU A 23 9.81 7.22 -1.74
CA LEU A 23 9.02 7.22 -0.51
C LEU A 23 9.62 6.27 0.53
N VAL A 24 10.00 5.06 0.14
CA VAL A 24 10.70 4.11 1.02
C VAL A 24 12.02 4.69 1.52
N GLY A 25 12.82 5.30 0.62
CA GLY A 25 14.07 5.97 0.99
C GLY A 25 13.85 7.11 1.97
N TRP A 26 12.81 7.93 1.77
CA TRP A 26 12.43 9.03 2.65
C TRP A 26 12.02 8.55 4.05
N VAL A 27 11.14 7.55 4.15
CA VAL A 27 10.75 6.95 5.42
C VAL A 27 11.97 6.42 6.19
N ASN A 28 12.91 5.76 5.48
CA ASN A 28 14.14 5.25 6.08
C ASN A 28 15.06 6.38 6.58
N GLN A 29 15.14 7.52 5.86
CA GLN A 29 15.88 8.70 6.32
C GLN A 29 15.26 9.32 7.58
N CYS A 30 13.94 9.56 7.56
CA CYS A 30 13.22 10.11 8.70
C CYS A 30 13.41 9.23 9.94
N ARG A 31 13.30 7.90 9.78
CA ARG A 31 13.52 6.94 10.89
C ARG A 31 14.96 7.01 11.42
N ALA A 32 15.97 7.12 10.54
CA ALA A 32 17.35 7.24 10.98
C ALA A 32 17.59 8.53 11.77
N TRP A 33 17.03 9.67 11.33
CA TRP A 33 17.11 10.94 12.05
C TRP A 33 16.45 10.87 13.42
N LEU A 34 15.23 10.30 13.51
CA LEU A 34 14.52 10.12 14.78
C LEU A 34 15.30 9.21 15.75
N GLN A 35 16.07 8.25 15.23
CA GLN A 35 16.93 7.37 16.03
C GLN A 35 18.34 7.94 16.29
N ASN A 36 18.60 9.18 15.91
CA ASN A 36 19.91 9.82 15.97
C ASN A 36 21.04 9.02 15.29
N LYS A 37 20.70 8.36 14.17
CA LYS A 37 21.64 7.58 13.34
C LYS A 37 21.95 8.31 12.05
N ARG A 38 23.09 7.96 11.42
CA ARG A 38 23.44 8.48 10.10
C ARG A 38 22.37 8.03 9.07
N ALA A 39 21.74 9.00 8.40
CA ALA A 39 20.70 8.75 7.44
C ALA A 39 21.26 8.07 6.16
N PRO A 40 20.61 7.04 5.63
CA PRO A 40 20.95 6.45 4.36
C PRO A 40 20.62 7.40 3.20
N SER A 41 21.18 7.14 2.01
CA SER A 41 20.85 7.91 0.81
C SER A 41 19.37 7.71 0.43
N LEU A 42 18.69 8.79 0.04
CA LEU A 42 17.30 8.76 -0.46
C LEU A 42 17.12 7.77 -1.64
N LEU A 43 18.14 7.70 -2.50
CA LEU A 43 18.15 6.85 -3.69
C LEU A 43 18.65 5.42 -3.42
N LEU A 44 18.85 5.03 -2.15
CA LEU A 44 19.32 3.70 -1.80
C LEU A 44 18.40 2.58 -2.35
N PRO A 45 17.06 2.66 -2.23
CA PRO A 45 16.18 1.63 -2.80
C PRO A 45 16.35 1.48 -4.32
N TYR A 46 16.52 2.57 -5.05
CA TYR A 46 16.81 2.50 -6.49
C TYR A 46 18.13 1.80 -6.81
N ARG A 47 19.16 2.10 -6.04
CA ARG A 47 20.48 1.46 -6.23
C ARG A 47 20.39 -0.05 -5.96
N THR A 48 19.60 -0.44 -4.96
CA THR A 48 19.34 -1.86 -4.65
C THR A 48 18.59 -2.55 -5.78
N ILE A 49 17.49 -1.97 -6.24
CA ILE A 49 16.69 -2.51 -7.36
C ILE A 49 17.56 -2.62 -8.63
N ASN A 50 18.30 -1.57 -9.00
CA ASN A 50 19.16 -1.59 -10.17
C ASN A 50 20.27 -2.64 -10.06
N LYS A 51 20.91 -2.76 -8.90
CA LYS A 51 21.91 -3.80 -8.62
C LYS A 51 21.33 -5.20 -8.77
N LEU A 52 20.07 -5.44 -8.34
CA LEU A 52 19.42 -6.72 -8.48
C LEU A 52 19.11 -7.05 -9.95
N PHE A 53 18.72 -6.06 -10.76
CA PHE A 53 18.51 -6.27 -12.20
C PHE A 53 19.77 -6.62 -12.98
N THR A 54 20.96 -6.23 -12.49
CA THR A 54 22.24 -6.55 -13.15
C THR A 54 22.81 -7.91 -12.75
N LYS A 55 22.19 -8.64 -11.82
CA LYS A 55 22.63 -9.96 -11.36
C LYS A 55 21.90 -11.09 -12.10
N ASP A 56 22.56 -12.23 -12.20
CA ASP A 56 21.97 -13.46 -12.74
C ASP A 56 20.98 -14.07 -11.74
N ALA A 57 19.82 -14.49 -12.27
CA ALA A 57 18.79 -15.11 -11.46
C ALA A 57 19.09 -16.60 -11.25
N VAL A 58 19.24 -16.99 -10.00
CA VAL A 58 19.30 -18.39 -9.58
C VAL A 58 17.92 -18.80 -9.09
N ILE A 59 17.38 -19.87 -9.61
CA ILE A 59 16.07 -20.42 -9.26
C ILE A 59 16.29 -21.83 -8.73
N ALA A 60 15.59 -22.18 -7.66
CA ALA A 60 15.63 -23.52 -7.09
C ALA A 60 15.18 -24.57 -8.13
N GLU A 61 15.81 -25.73 -8.14
CA GLU A 61 15.53 -26.79 -9.11
C GLU A 61 14.10 -27.32 -9.03
N ASN A 62 13.52 -27.34 -7.84
CA ASN A 62 12.15 -27.76 -7.56
C ASN A 62 11.10 -26.65 -7.71
N ALA A 63 11.49 -25.44 -8.14
CA ALA A 63 10.56 -24.34 -8.32
C ALA A 63 9.60 -24.57 -9.50
N SER A 64 8.30 -24.51 -9.22
CA SER A 64 7.24 -24.62 -10.22
C SER A 64 7.10 -23.36 -11.08
N PRO A 65 6.27 -23.37 -12.14
CA PRO A 65 5.92 -22.18 -12.90
C PRO A 65 5.30 -21.05 -12.05
N ILE A 66 4.58 -21.40 -10.98
CA ILE A 66 3.97 -20.42 -10.06
C ILE A 66 5.06 -19.53 -9.46
N PHE A 67 6.13 -20.12 -8.93
CA PHE A 67 7.25 -19.38 -8.36
C PHE A 67 7.87 -18.40 -9.35
N ARG A 68 8.03 -18.82 -10.61
CA ARG A 68 8.67 -18.01 -11.66
C ARG A 68 7.79 -16.83 -12.13
N VAL A 69 6.46 -17.02 -12.15
CA VAL A 69 5.50 -16.04 -12.68
C VAL A 69 5.04 -15.06 -11.59
N THR A 70 5.02 -15.46 -10.33
CA THR A 70 4.55 -14.66 -9.20
C THR A 70 5.14 -13.25 -9.14
N PRO A 71 6.45 -13.00 -9.29
CA PRO A 71 6.99 -11.63 -9.23
C PRO A 71 6.37 -10.68 -10.25
N TYR A 72 6.06 -11.19 -11.45
CA TYR A 72 5.42 -10.42 -12.52
C TYR A 72 3.95 -10.14 -12.21
N ILE A 73 3.23 -11.11 -11.66
CA ILE A 73 1.82 -10.93 -11.25
C ILE A 73 1.73 -9.92 -10.12
N VAL A 74 2.57 -10.05 -9.09
CA VAL A 74 2.58 -9.15 -7.93
C VAL A 74 2.93 -7.72 -8.37
N PHE A 75 3.97 -7.55 -9.18
CA PHE A 75 4.35 -6.24 -9.70
C PHE A 75 3.25 -5.65 -10.60
N GLY A 76 2.67 -6.46 -11.49
CA GLY A 76 1.56 -6.05 -12.36
C GLY A 76 0.32 -5.64 -11.57
N ALA A 77 -0.06 -6.40 -10.54
CA ALA A 77 -1.18 -6.06 -9.66
C ALA A 77 -0.97 -4.73 -8.93
N MET A 78 0.26 -4.45 -8.44
CA MET A 78 0.59 -3.17 -7.82
C MET A 78 0.59 -2.01 -8.81
N CYS A 79 1.01 -2.22 -10.05
CA CYS A 79 0.90 -1.23 -11.14
C CYS A 79 -0.57 -0.95 -11.50
N CYS A 80 -1.42 -1.97 -11.58
CA CYS A 80 -2.85 -1.82 -11.80
C CYS A 80 -3.51 -1.05 -10.64
N ALA A 81 -3.15 -1.36 -9.40
CA ALA A 81 -3.62 -0.61 -8.23
C ALA A 81 -3.20 0.88 -8.31
N ALA A 82 -1.95 1.18 -8.68
CA ALA A 82 -1.48 2.55 -8.88
C ALA A 82 -2.20 3.29 -10.03
N ALA A 83 -2.65 2.56 -11.05
CA ALA A 83 -3.47 3.11 -12.13
C ALA A 83 -4.90 3.44 -11.68
N ILE A 84 -5.46 2.68 -10.73
CA ILE A 84 -6.82 2.81 -10.23
C ILE A 84 -6.93 3.90 -9.14
N VAL A 85 -5.93 3.97 -8.23
CA VAL A 85 -5.93 4.92 -7.12
C VAL A 85 -5.79 6.36 -7.65
N PRO A 86 -6.74 7.27 -7.35
CA PRO A 86 -6.68 8.65 -7.81
C PRO A 86 -5.61 9.43 -7.03
N SER A 87 -4.36 9.38 -7.49
CA SER A 87 -3.23 10.04 -6.84
C SER A 87 -2.97 11.46 -7.36
N LEU A 88 -3.07 11.67 -8.68
CA LEU A 88 -2.86 12.99 -9.32
C LEU A 88 -4.16 13.60 -9.86
N ALA A 89 -5.06 12.76 -10.40
CA ALA A 89 -6.31 13.20 -10.99
C ALA A 89 -7.43 12.18 -10.76
N THR A 90 -8.68 12.65 -10.71
CA THR A 90 -9.87 11.82 -10.55
C THR A 90 -10.46 11.38 -11.89
N ALA A 91 -10.41 12.21 -12.92
CA ALA A 91 -11.06 11.97 -14.23
C ALA A 91 -10.15 11.24 -15.22
N LEU A 92 -9.59 10.08 -14.83
CA LEU A 92 -8.72 9.27 -15.70
C LEU A 92 -9.50 8.17 -16.43
N PRO A 93 -8.98 7.62 -17.56
CA PRO A 93 -9.66 6.57 -18.32
C PRO A 93 -10.01 5.32 -17.51
N PHE A 94 -9.16 4.91 -16.57
CA PHE A 94 -9.42 3.76 -15.68
C PHE A 94 -10.30 4.11 -14.48
N ALA A 95 -10.76 5.36 -14.34
CA ALA A 95 -11.69 5.76 -13.29
C ALA A 95 -12.98 4.89 -13.26
N ARG A 96 -13.42 4.37 -14.41
CA ARG A 96 -14.57 3.47 -14.50
C ARG A 96 -14.32 2.09 -13.88
N ALA A 97 -13.07 1.63 -13.87
CA ALA A 97 -12.64 0.39 -13.23
C ALA A 97 -12.15 0.62 -11.80
N ALA A 98 -12.09 1.86 -11.36
CA ALA A 98 -11.58 2.27 -10.05
C ALA A 98 -12.65 2.06 -8.97
N ASP A 99 -13.00 0.81 -8.73
CA ASP A 99 -13.91 0.39 -7.67
C ASP A 99 -13.13 -0.04 -6.43
N ALA A 100 -13.67 0.28 -5.26
CA ALA A 100 -13.08 -0.08 -3.97
C ALA A 100 -12.85 -1.60 -3.82
N ILE A 101 -13.82 -2.40 -4.32
CA ILE A 101 -13.74 -3.86 -4.27
C ILE A 101 -12.64 -4.38 -5.20
N ALA A 102 -12.54 -3.82 -6.43
CA ALA A 102 -11.50 -4.18 -7.39
C ALA A 102 -10.10 -3.88 -6.84
N LEU A 103 -9.93 -2.75 -6.15
CA LEU A 103 -8.67 -2.38 -5.52
C LEU A 103 -8.23 -3.38 -4.45
N VAL A 104 -9.14 -3.74 -3.53
CA VAL A 104 -8.85 -4.75 -2.49
C VAL A 104 -8.58 -6.11 -3.11
N GLY A 105 -9.32 -6.47 -4.18
CA GLY A 105 -9.08 -7.69 -4.95
C GLY A 105 -7.69 -7.76 -5.58
N LEU A 106 -7.12 -6.64 -6.06
CA LEU A 106 -5.74 -6.58 -6.57
C LEU A 106 -4.70 -6.82 -5.46
N PHE A 107 -4.92 -6.27 -4.26
CA PHE A 107 -4.03 -6.51 -3.12
C PHE A 107 -4.12 -7.97 -2.65
N ALA A 108 -5.33 -8.53 -2.58
CA ALA A 108 -5.57 -9.93 -2.25
C ALA A 108 -4.93 -10.87 -3.27
N LEU A 109 -5.06 -10.58 -4.57
CA LEU A 109 -4.42 -11.33 -5.64
C LEU A 109 -2.90 -11.41 -5.47
N ALA A 110 -2.25 -10.27 -5.24
CA ALA A 110 -0.81 -10.21 -5.02
C ALA A 110 -0.39 -11.04 -3.80
N ARG A 111 -1.16 -10.96 -2.70
CA ARG A 111 -0.91 -11.72 -1.47
C ARG A 111 -1.02 -13.23 -1.70
N VAL A 112 -2.10 -13.67 -2.34
CA VAL A 112 -2.32 -15.09 -2.62
C VAL A 112 -1.19 -15.67 -3.45
N PHE A 113 -0.77 -14.97 -4.50
CA PHE A 113 0.32 -15.45 -5.36
C PHE A 113 1.66 -15.52 -4.63
N ILE A 114 2.02 -14.52 -3.81
CA ILE A 114 3.28 -14.55 -3.06
C ILE A 114 3.27 -15.66 -1.99
N ALA A 115 2.13 -15.89 -1.32
CA ALA A 115 1.99 -16.97 -0.35
C ALA A 115 2.08 -18.33 -1.02
N LEU A 116 1.43 -18.54 -2.17
CA LEU A 116 1.54 -19.77 -2.94
C LEU A 116 2.98 -20.05 -3.40
N ALA A 117 3.66 -19.03 -3.91
CA ALA A 117 5.05 -19.16 -4.34
C ALA A 117 6.00 -19.46 -3.18
N ALA A 118 5.77 -18.89 -2.00
CA ALA A 118 6.56 -19.16 -0.82
C ALA A 118 6.38 -20.61 -0.30
N MET A 119 5.21 -21.20 -0.52
CA MET A 119 4.94 -22.61 -0.19
C MET A 119 5.43 -23.59 -1.26
N ASP A 120 5.53 -23.14 -2.51
CA ASP A 120 5.86 -23.96 -3.68
C ASP A 120 7.24 -24.64 -3.56
N ILE A 121 8.22 -23.92 -3.04
CA ILE A 121 9.60 -24.44 -2.89
C ILE A 121 9.74 -25.44 -1.75
N GLY A 122 8.80 -25.45 -0.79
CA GLY A 122 8.80 -26.38 0.32
C GLY A 122 9.79 -26.05 1.43
N THR A 123 10.34 -24.82 1.49
CA THR A 123 11.20 -24.40 2.61
C THR A 123 10.36 -24.14 3.86
N SER A 124 10.92 -24.45 5.02
CA SER A 124 10.24 -24.25 6.31
C SER A 124 9.94 -22.77 6.57
N PHE A 125 10.87 -21.88 6.21
CA PHE A 125 10.69 -20.42 6.38
C PHE A 125 9.63 -19.85 5.46
N GLY A 126 9.65 -20.20 4.16
CA GLY A 126 8.64 -19.78 3.20
C GLY A 126 7.24 -20.22 3.62
N SER A 127 7.07 -21.46 4.00
CA SER A 127 5.80 -22.02 4.46
C SER A 127 5.30 -21.36 5.76
N LEU A 128 6.21 -21.05 6.70
CA LEU A 128 5.86 -20.36 7.95
C LEU A 128 5.46 -18.92 7.69
N GLY A 129 6.20 -18.20 6.84
CA GLY A 129 5.89 -16.83 6.40
C GLY A 129 4.52 -16.75 5.72
N ALA A 130 4.26 -17.65 4.76
CA ALA A 130 3.00 -17.71 4.03
C ALA A 130 1.78 -17.92 4.94
N ARG A 131 1.87 -18.86 5.90
CA ARG A 131 0.76 -19.07 6.87
C ARG A 131 0.48 -17.85 7.72
N ARG A 132 1.52 -17.12 8.15
CA ARG A 132 1.40 -15.89 8.93
C ARG A 132 0.80 -14.77 8.12
N GLU A 133 1.25 -14.59 6.88
CA GLU A 133 0.74 -13.57 5.96
C GLU A 133 -0.73 -13.83 5.63
N MET A 134 -1.13 -15.06 5.33
CA MET A 134 -2.53 -15.42 5.07
C MET A 134 -3.42 -15.14 6.29
N PHE A 135 -2.92 -15.37 7.50
CA PHE A 135 -3.66 -15.09 8.72
C PHE A 135 -3.83 -13.58 8.96
N ILE A 136 -2.81 -12.77 8.68
CA ILE A 136 -2.90 -11.30 8.72
C ILE A 136 -3.91 -10.81 7.68
N GLY A 137 -3.83 -11.32 6.45
CA GLY A 137 -4.71 -10.94 5.36
C GLY A 137 -6.19 -11.21 5.65
N PHE A 138 -6.49 -12.34 6.28
CA PHE A 138 -7.85 -12.70 6.66
C PHE A 138 -8.55 -11.64 7.53
N LEU A 139 -7.80 -10.90 8.35
CA LEU A 139 -8.33 -9.82 9.18
C LEU A 139 -8.16 -8.43 8.54
N ALA A 140 -7.06 -8.21 7.83
CA ALA A 140 -6.73 -6.91 7.26
C ALA A 140 -7.61 -6.54 6.06
N GLU A 141 -7.92 -7.50 5.17
CA GLU A 141 -8.75 -7.26 3.98
C GLU A 141 -10.18 -6.85 4.32
N PRO A 142 -10.91 -7.55 5.20
CA PRO A 142 -12.24 -7.10 5.62
C PRO A 142 -12.21 -5.75 6.32
N ALA A 143 -11.18 -5.46 7.12
CA ALA A 143 -11.04 -4.16 7.77
C ALA A 143 -10.83 -3.03 6.76
N LEU A 144 -10.01 -3.25 5.72
CA LEU A 144 -9.83 -2.30 4.62
C LEU A 144 -11.14 -2.08 3.85
N LEU A 145 -11.87 -3.15 3.54
CA LEU A 145 -13.19 -3.04 2.89
C LEU A 145 -14.18 -2.21 3.71
N MET A 146 -14.24 -2.41 5.04
CA MET A 146 -15.11 -1.63 5.91
C MET A 146 -14.72 -0.13 5.93
N VAL A 147 -13.43 0.20 5.92
CA VAL A 147 -12.96 1.59 5.78
C VAL A 147 -13.44 2.21 4.46
N LEU A 148 -13.25 1.49 3.34
CA LEU A 148 -13.66 1.96 2.02
C LEU A 148 -15.19 2.07 1.92
N PHE A 149 -15.93 1.16 2.51
CA PHE A 149 -17.39 1.23 2.54
C PHE A 149 -17.92 2.37 3.40
N THR A 150 -17.25 2.73 4.49
CA THR A 150 -17.59 3.94 5.25
C THR A 150 -17.48 5.19 4.35
N ALA A 151 -16.41 5.32 3.58
CA ALA A 151 -16.26 6.41 2.61
C ALA A 151 -17.29 6.32 1.45
N SER A 152 -17.62 5.10 1.01
CA SER A 152 -18.64 4.84 0.00
C SER A 152 -20.04 5.23 0.45
N LEU A 153 -20.40 5.00 1.71
CA LEU A 153 -21.67 5.44 2.28
C LEU A 153 -21.81 6.97 2.29
N ILE A 154 -20.72 7.68 2.59
CA ILE A 154 -20.69 9.15 2.57
C ILE A 154 -20.90 9.70 1.16
N SER A 155 -20.31 9.06 0.14
CA SER A 155 -20.37 9.50 -1.25
C SER A 155 -21.55 8.91 -2.04
N GLY A 156 -22.20 7.85 -1.54
CA GLY A 156 -23.24 7.10 -2.26
C GLY A 156 -22.71 6.27 -3.43
N SER A 157 -21.39 6.02 -3.52
CA SER A 157 -20.75 5.31 -4.63
C SER A 157 -19.55 4.49 -4.15
N THR A 158 -19.29 3.33 -4.77
CA THR A 158 -18.09 2.52 -4.55
C THR A 158 -16.91 2.94 -5.44
N SER A 159 -17.15 3.84 -6.39
CA SER A 159 -16.11 4.37 -7.28
C SER A 159 -15.16 5.30 -6.53
N LEU A 160 -13.87 4.96 -6.50
CA LEU A 160 -12.85 5.74 -5.80
C LEU A 160 -12.77 7.21 -6.26
N PRO A 161 -12.81 7.52 -7.57
CA PRO A 161 -12.83 8.92 -8.02
C PRO A 161 -14.04 9.70 -7.50
N THR A 162 -15.23 9.08 -7.50
CA THR A 162 -16.46 9.71 -6.98
C THR A 162 -16.39 9.93 -5.46
N ILE A 163 -15.83 8.95 -4.72
CA ILE A 163 -15.60 9.08 -3.28
C ILE A 163 -14.70 10.29 -3.01
N VAL A 164 -13.55 10.35 -3.69
CA VAL A 164 -12.56 11.41 -3.49
C VAL A 164 -13.10 12.78 -3.89
N ASP A 165 -13.80 12.87 -5.02
CA ASP A 165 -14.42 14.10 -5.48
C ASP A 165 -15.49 14.60 -4.49
N THR A 166 -16.35 13.71 -4.02
CA THR A 166 -17.37 14.05 -3.00
C THR A 166 -16.73 14.53 -1.70
N LEU A 167 -15.67 13.86 -1.22
CA LEU A 167 -14.97 14.24 0.00
C LEU A 167 -14.20 15.56 -0.15
N ALA A 168 -13.72 15.88 -1.37
CA ALA A 168 -13.00 17.12 -1.66
C ALA A 168 -13.91 18.37 -1.66
N HIS A 169 -15.17 18.22 -2.11
CA HIS A 169 -16.10 19.33 -2.28
C HIS A 169 -17.08 19.52 -1.12
N ARG A 170 -17.18 18.56 -0.20
CA ARG A 170 -18.00 18.74 1.01
C ARG A 170 -17.31 19.73 1.96
N GLU A 171 -18.11 20.58 2.59
CA GLU A 171 -17.65 21.41 3.71
C GLU A 171 -16.91 20.52 4.72
N LEU A 172 -15.89 21.08 5.39
CA LEU A 172 -15.10 20.41 6.43
C LEU A 172 -15.96 20.00 7.64
N ALA A 173 -17.05 19.29 7.40
CA ALA A 173 -17.81 18.64 8.45
C ALA A 173 -16.94 17.50 8.98
N ILE A 174 -16.51 17.61 10.23
CA ILE A 174 -15.81 16.55 10.94
C ILE A 174 -16.79 15.39 11.06
N TYR A 175 -16.71 14.44 10.12
CA TYR A 175 -17.46 13.19 10.25
C TYR A 175 -16.76 12.30 11.28
N PRO A 176 -17.34 12.06 12.46
CA PRO A 176 -16.74 11.16 13.47
C PRO A 176 -16.47 9.77 12.89
N SER A 177 -17.30 9.33 11.93
CA SER A 177 -17.12 8.09 11.19
C SER A 177 -15.80 8.00 10.45
N LEU A 178 -15.35 9.10 9.80
CA LEU A 178 -14.06 9.15 9.11
C LEU A 178 -12.87 9.12 10.07
N ALA A 179 -13.02 9.65 11.29
CA ALA A 179 -11.96 9.57 12.29
C ALA A 179 -11.71 8.10 12.71
N PHE A 180 -12.77 7.35 13.00
CA PHE A 180 -12.65 5.91 13.29
C PHE A 180 -12.09 5.14 12.09
N ALA A 181 -12.59 5.42 10.88
CA ALA A 181 -12.09 4.83 9.65
C ALA A 181 -10.60 5.17 9.41
N GLY A 182 -10.15 6.38 9.73
CA GLY A 182 -8.76 6.81 9.59
C GLY A 182 -7.79 6.08 10.53
N VAL A 183 -8.19 5.88 11.79
CA VAL A 183 -7.41 5.06 12.73
C VAL A 183 -7.35 3.61 12.25
N ALA A 184 -8.49 3.03 11.88
CA ALA A 184 -8.57 1.67 11.36
C ALA A 184 -7.70 1.51 10.09
N PHE A 185 -7.78 2.44 9.14
CA PHE A 185 -6.97 2.45 7.93
C PHE A 185 -5.47 2.50 8.24
N THR A 186 -5.06 3.34 9.19
CA THR A 186 -3.64 3.44 9.59
C THR A 186 -3.15 2.11 10.16
N MET A 187 -3.93 1.46 11.02
CA MET A 187 -3.60 0.14 11.59
C MET A 187 -3.49 -0.93 10.50
N VAL A 188 -4.44 -0.98 9.57
CA VAL A 188 -4.42 -1.90 8.43
C VAL A 188 -3.23 -1.62 7.52
N SER A 189 -2.97 -0.35 7.19
CA SER A 189 -1.84 0.05 6.34
C SER A 189 -0.49 -0.36 6.90
N LEU A 190 -0.29 -0.25 8.22
CA LEU A 190 0.92 -0.74 8.89
C LEU A 190 1.08 -2.25 8.76
N ALA A 191 0.01 -3.01 8.95
CA ALA A 191 0.02 -4.47 8.83
C ALA A 191 0.30 -4.93 7.39
N GLU A 192 -0.41 -4.34 6.43
CA GLU A 192 -0.32 -4.67 5.01
C GLU A 192 1.05 -4.37 4.39
N ASN A 193 1.72 -3.35 4.88
CA ASN A 193 3.03 -2.95 4.38
C ASN A 193 4.19 -3.53 5.22
N ALA A 194 3.94 -4.58 6.00
CA ALA A 194 4.95 -5.24 6.86
C ALA A 194 5.73 -4.24 7.72
N ARG A 195 5.00 -3.29 8.34
CA ARG A 195 5.58 -2.23 9.16
C ARG A 195 5.38 -2.51 10.65
N ILE A 196 6.21 -1.87 11.48
CA ILE A 196 6.02 -1.89 12.92
C ILE A 196 4.64 -1.28 13.24
N PRO A 197 3.82 -1.88 14.09
CA PRO A 197 4.15 -2.90 15.11
C PRO A 197 4.03 -4.37 14.67
N ILE A 198 3.55 -4.69 13.48
CA ILE A 198 3.24 -6.07 13.07
C ILE A 198 4.50 -6.82 12.63
N ASP A 199 5.26 -6.26 11.69
CA ASP A 199 6.51 -6.86 11.23
C ASP A 199 7.66 -5.87 11.34
N ASN A 200 8.88 -6.37 11.35
CA ASN A 200 10.08 -5.54 11.34
C ASN A 200 11.09 -6.13 10.35
N PRO A 201 11.23 -5.51 9.18
CA PRO A 201 12.15 -6.01 8.16
C PRO A 201 13.63 -5.97 8.57
N THR A 202 13.97 -5.28 9.66
CA THR A 202 15.35 -5.19 10.14
C THR A 202 15.74 -6.30 11.13
N THR A 203 14.79 -7.10 11.63
CA THR A 203 15.06 -8.22 12.54
C THR A 203 14.96 -9.54 11.78
N HIS A 204 16.09 -10.14 11.48
CA HIS A 204 16.19 -11.45 10.83
C HIS A 204 16.05 -12.63 11.83
N LEU A 205 15.17 -12.51 12.81
CA LEU A 205 14.89 -13.56 13.76
C LEU A 205 13.77 -14.46 13.20
N GLU A 206 14.06 -15.75 13.06
CA GLU A 206 13.20 -16.80 12.50
C GLU A 206 11.76 -16.80 13.06
N LEU A 207 11.61 -16.52 14.35
CA LEU A 207 10.33 -16.53 15.04
C LEU A 207 9.46 -15.28 14.73
N THR A 208 10.00 -14.26 14.07
CA THR A 208 9.33 -12.95 13.91
C THR A 208 9.19 -12.49 12.47
N MET A 209 9.81 -13.18 11.51
CA MET A 209 9.73 -12.84 10.10
C MET A 209 8.39 -13.28 9.51
N ILE A 210 7.79 -12.42 8.68
CA ILE A 210 6.57 -12.68 7.93
C ILE A 210 6.86 -12.47 6.44
N HIS A 211 6.95 -11.24 6.01
CA HIS A 211 7.10 -10.88 4.60
C HIS A 211 8.48 -11.30 4.04
N GLU A 212 9.54 -10.97 4.76
CA GLU A 212 10.91 -11.34 4.35
C GLU A 212 11.09 -12.87 4.22
N ALA A 213 10.41 -13.66 5.07
CA ALA A 213 10.49 -15.13 5.00
C ALA A 213 9.93 -15.69 3.69
N MET A 214 8.96 -15.02 3.07
CA MET A 214 8.35 -15.48 1.81
C MET A 214 9.22 -15.18 0.59
N ILE A 215 10.09 -14.19 0.66
CA ILE A 215 10.91 -13.74 -0.49
C ILE A 215 12.36 -14.25 -0.43
N LEU A 216 12.75 -14.98 0.61
CA LEU A 216 14.13 -15.44 0.83
C LEU A 216 14.74 -16.22 -0.35
N GLU A 217 13.92 -17.01 -1.04
CA GLU A 217 14.37 -17.86 -2.14
C GLU A 217 14.43 -17.12 -3.49
N TYR A 218 13.95 -15.89 -3.54
CA TYR A 218 14.04 -15.08 -4.74
C TYR A 218 15.39 -14.40 -4.88
N SER A 219 15.88 -14.30 -6.13
CA SER A 219 17.16 -13.67 -6.44
C SER A 219 17.05 -12.76 -7.67
N ALA A 220 18.04 -11.89 -7.83
CA ALA A 220 18.23 -11.03 -9.00
C ALA A 220 16.94 -10.30 -9.45
N ARG A 221 16.58 -10.41 -10.74
CA ARG A 221 15.42 -9.72 -11.35
C ARG A 221 14.09 -10.03 -10.67
N HIS A 222 13.90 -11.26 -10.20
CA HIS A 222 12.66 -11.65 -9.52
C HIS A 222 12.52 -10.94 -8.17
N LEU A 223 13.61 -10.90 -7.39
CA LEU A 223 13.66 -10.14 -6.15
C LEU A 223 13.52 -8.63 -6.41
N ALA A 224 14.15 -8.11 -7.47
CA ALA A 224 14.02 -6.70 -7.83
C ALA A 224 12.56 -6.29 -8.08
N LEU A 225 11.79 -7.12 -8.78
CA LEU A 225 10.37 -6.88 -9.04
C LEU A 225 9.54 -6.92 -7.75
N LEU A 226 9.82 -7.87 -6.83
CA LEU A 226 9.12 -7.97 -5.55
C LEU A 226 9.44 -6.77 -4.63
N GLU A 227 10.70 -6.34 -4.56
CA GLU A 227 11.11 -5.15 -3.82
C GLU A 227 10.43 -3.88 -4.38
N TRP A 228 10.37 -3.77 -5.70
CA TRP A 228 9.69 -2.63 -6.33
C TRP A 228 8.17 -2.69 -6.12
N ALA A 229 7.57 -3.88 -6.21
CA ALA A 229 6.15 -4.08 -5.91
C ALA A 229 5.81 -3.74 -4.44
N SER A 230 6.69 -4.08 -3.48
CA SER A 230 6.55 -3.70 -2.08
C SER A 230 6.59 -2.17 -1.91
N ALA A 231 7.51 -1.49 -2.58
CA ALA A 231 7.54 -0.02 -2.58
C ALA A 231 6.27 0.59 -3.19
N LEU A 232 5.76 0.02 -4.31
CA LEU A 232 4.48 0.43 -4.91
C LEU A 232 3.29 0.17 -3.99
N LYS A 233 3.28 -0.93 -3.25
CA LYS A 233 2.23 -1.23 -2.26
C LYS A 233 2.17 -0.13 -1.20
N LEU A 234 3.31 0.25 -0.64
CA LEU A 234 3.40 1.35 0.33
C LEU A 234 2.91 2.68 -0.27
N PHE A 235 3.33 2.98 -1.50
CA PHE A 235 2.88 4.18 -2.22
C PHE A 235 1.36 4.18 -2.43
N ASN A 236 0.78 3.07 -2.89
CA ASN A 236 -0.65 2.92 -3.11
C ASN A 236 -1.45 3.12 -1.81
N TYR A 237 -1.05 2.47 -0.72
CA TYR A 237 -1.69 2.68 0.60
C TYR A 237 -1.57 4.12 1.07
N SER A 238 -0.42 4.75 0.90
CA SER A 238 -0.24 6.17 1.21
C SER A 238 -1.16 7.06 0.39
N CYS A 239 -1.27 6.82 -0.92
CA CYS A 239 -2.16 7.57 -1.80
C CYS A 239 -3.64 7.35 -1.46
N ILE A 240 -4.07 6.12 -1.13
CA ILE A 240 -5.43 5.84 -0.66
C ILE A 240 -5.74 6.64 0.60
N GLY A 241 -4.86 6.60 1.60
CA GLY A 241 -5.03 7.38 2.83
C GLY A 241 -5.10 8.87 2.58
N LEU A 242 -4.23 9.40 1.71
CA LEU A 242 -4.25 10.82 1.33
C LEU A 242 -5.51 11.20 0.55
N ALA A 243 -5.98 10.34 -0.35
CA ALA A 243 -7.19 10.58 -1.14
C ALA A 243 -8.47 10.54 -0.30
N LEU A 244 -8.55 9.69 0.72
CA LEU A 244 -9.73 9.55 1.57
C LEU A 244 -9.78 10.59 2.70
N PHE A 245 -8.65 10.87 3.36
CA PHE A 245 -8.61 11.69 4.57
C PHE A 245 -8.10 13.12 4.31
N PHE A 246 -7.38 13.34 3.22
CA PHE A 246 -6.84 14.64 2.81
C PHE A 246 -7.04 14.88 1.31
N PRO A 247 -8.30 14.91 0.80
CA PRO A 247 -8.62 14.88 -0.64
C PRO A 247 -8.27 16.17 -1.41
N PHE A 248 -7.76 17.22 -0.77
CA PHE A 248 -7.43 18.50 -1.42
C PHE A 248 -6.22 18.40 -2.37
N GLY A 249 -6.20 19.19 -3.44
CA GLY A 249 -5.08 19.32 -4.38
C GLY A 249 -4.92 18.16 -5.37
N ILE A 250 -5.98 17.39 -5.60
CA ILE A 250 -6.10 16.41 -6.68
C ILE A 250 -6.73 17.11 -7.88
N ALA A 251 -6.23 16.88 -9.09
CA ALA A 251 -6.75 17.50 -10.29
C ALA A 251 -8.10 16.89 -10.70
N GLU A 252 -9.10 17.74 -10.99
CA GLU A 252 -10.44 17.30 -11.40
C GLU A 252 -10.55 16.96 -12.90
N GLY A 253 -9.55 17.30 -13.70
CA GLY A 253 -9.55 17.14 -15.14
C GLY A 253 -8.37 16.33 -15.68
N THR A 254 -8.48 15.94 -16.97
CA THR A 254 -7.41 15.24 -17.72
C THR A 254 -6.36 16.19 -18.31
N HIS A 255 -6.42 17.49 -17.98
CA HIS A 255 -5.47 18.48 -18.51
C HIS A 255 -4.10 18.29 -17.85
N GLY A 256 -3.06 18.07 -18.67
CA GLY A 256 -1.69 17.86 -18.20
C GLY A 256 -1.16 18.99 -17.30
N LEU A 257 -1.56 20.26 -17.53
CA LEU A 257 -1.20 21.38 -16.68
C LEU A 257 -1.78 21.27 -15.26
N ALA A 258 -3.01 20.79 -15.11
CA ALA A 258 -3.63 20.58 -13.80
C ALA A 258 -2.91 19.44 -13.03
N MET A 259 -2.52 18.37 -13.71
CA MET A 259 -1.72 17.28 -13.12
C MET A 259 -0.32 17.74 -12.71
N LEU A 260 0.32 18.62 -13.49
CA LEU A 260 1.62 19.21 -13.12
C LEU A 260 1.50 20.07 -11.86
N GLY A 261 0.37 20.78 -11.66
CA GLY A 261 0.08 21.50 -10.43
C GLY A 261 -0.22 20.59 -9.23
N ALA A 262 -0.85 19.43 -9.46
CA ALA A 262 -1.15 18.46 -8.41
C ALA A 262 0.10 17.66 -7.94
N ALA A 263 1.09 17.47 -8.81
CA ALA A 263 2.28 16.69 -8.49
C ALA A 263 3.09 17.20 -7.29
N PRO A 264 3.42 18.49 -7.15
CA PRO A 264 4.13 19.01 -5.97
C PRO A 264 3.31 18.88 -4.68
N VAL A 265 1.98 19.03 -4.77
CA VAL A 265 1.08 18.83 -3.62
C VAL A 265 1.11 17.36 -3.18
N LEU A 266 1.06 16.42 -4.12
CA LEU A 266 1.19 14.99 -3.82
C LEU A 266 2.54 14.69 -3.15
N VAL A 267 3.65 15.21 -3.69
CA VAL A 267 5.00 15.00 -3.12
C VAL A 267 5.07 15.55 -1.70
N LEU A 268 4.53 16.75 -1.44
CA LEU A 268 4.49 17.32 -0.10
C LEU A 268 3.68 16.47 0.88
N LYS A 269 2.50 16.02 0.47
CA LYS A 269 1.66 15.13 1.28
C LYS A 269 2.35 13.80 1.58
N LEU A 270 2.99 13.19 0.57
CA LEU A 270 3.77 11.96 0.76
C LEU A 270 4.98 12.17 1.68
N ALA A 271 5.63 13.33 1.61
CA ALA A 271 6.74 13.66 2.50
C ALA A 271 6.26 13.77 3.96
N ILE A 272 5.15 14.47 4.20
CA ILE A 272 4.55 14.58 5.55
C ILE A 272 4.06 13.21 6.03
N GLY A 273 3.30 12.48 5.20
CA GLY A 273 2.79 11.14 5.52
C GLY A 273 3.91 10.15 5.81
N GLY A 274 5.00 10.17 5.02
CA GLY A 274 6.17 9.34 5.25
C GLY A 274 6.91 9.69 6.54
N ALA A 275 7.00 10.97 6.91
CA ALA A 275 7.58 11.40 8.19
C ALA A 275 6.71 10.96 9.37
N LEU A 276 5.37 11.08 9.26
CA LEU A 276 4.43 10.58 10.27
C LEU A 276 4.52 9.05 10.41
N LEU A 277 4.62 8.33 9.30
CA LEU A 277 4.83 6.88 9.32
C LEU A 277 6.12 6.52 10.05
N ALA A 278 7.23 7.20 9.76
CA ALA A 278 8.51 6.98 10.44
C ALA A 278 8.42 7.28 11.95
N LEU A 279 7.64 8.30 12.33
CA LEU A 279 7.38 8.64 13.73
C LEU A 279 6.60 7.52 14.43
N ILE A 280 5.50 7.04 13.82
CA ILE A 280 4.71 5.92 14.35
C ILE A 280 5.59 4.67 14.52
N GLU A 281 6.39 4.31 13.51
CA GLU A 281 7.32 3.18 13.57
C GLU A 281 8.36 3.32 14.69
N THR A 282 8.81 4.55 14.97
CA THR A 282 9.83 4.80 15.99
C THR A 282 9.25 4.79 17.40
N LEU A 283 8.02 5.25 17.57
CA LEU A 283 7.31 5.28 18.86
C LEU A 283 6.69 3.92 19.21
N SER A 284 6.35 3.11 18.20
CA SER A 284 5.69 1.83 18.39
C SER A 284 6.70 0.73 18.71
N ALA A 285 6.38 -0.10 19.74
CA ALA A 285 7.12 -1.32 20.00
C ALA A 285 6.61 -2.45 19.10
N LYS A 286 7.51 -3.34 18.66
CA LYS A 286 7.12 -4.54 17.90
C LYS A 286 6.21 -5.43 18.75
N LEU A 287 5.05 -5.78 18.21
CA LEU A 287 4.14 -6.74 18.83
C LEU A 287 4.68 -8.17 18.67
N ARG A 288 4.34 -9.01 19.62
CA ARG A 288 4.48 -10.45 19.44
C ARG A 288 3.46 -10.92 18.40
N ILE A 289 3.83 -11.86 17.55
CA ILE A 289 3.00 -12.32 16.43
C ILE A 289 1.60 -12.78 16.88
N PHE A 290 1.49 -13.35 18.08
CA PHE A 290 0.21 -13.77 18.67
C PHE A 290 -0.74 -12.63 19.02
N ARG A 291 -0.24 -11.39 19.08
CA ARG A 291 -1.05 -10.16 19.28
C ARG A 291 -1.43 -9.45 17.99
N ALA A 292 -0.91 -9.90 16.84
CA ALA A 292 -1.31 -9.35 15.55
C ALA A 292 -2.84 -9.48 15.30
N PRO A 293 -3.52 -10.60 15.67
CA PRO A 293 -4.96 -10.71 15.57
C PRO A 293 -5.73 -9.71 16.44
N GLU A 294 -5.26 -9.45 17.66
CA GLU A 294 -5.88 -8.45 18.54
C GLU A 294 -5.78 -7.06 17.92
N PHE A 295 -4.62 -6.72 17.37
CA PHE A 295 -4.39 -5.46 16.70
C PHE A 295 -5.29 -5.30 15.45
N LEU A 296 -5.36 -6.30 14.59
CA LEU A 296 -6.19 -6.25 13.39
C LEU A 296 -7.68 -6.40 13.70
N GLY A 297 -8.04 -7.17 14.74
CA GLY A 297 -9.40 -7.24 15.25
C GLY A 297 -9.90 -5.89 15.77
N THR A 298 -9.05 -5.16 16.49
CA THR A 298 -9.39 -3.77 16.91
C THR A 298 -9.52 -2.84 15.72
N ALA A 299 -8.68 -2.96 14.68
CA ALA A 299 -8.80 -2.19 13.45
C ALA A 299 -10.13 -2.49 12.75
N PHE A 300 -10.51 -3.76 12.64
CA PHE A 300 -11.80 -4.17 12.06
C PHE A 300 -12.99 -3.62 12.86
N LEU A 301 -12.98 -3.74 14.20
CA LEU A 301 -14.02 -3.20 15.05
C LEU A 301 -14.14 -1.68 14.95
N LEU A 302 -13.03 -0.95 14.88
CA LEU A 302 -13.03 0.50 14.65
C LEU A 302 -13.61 0.86 13.28
N ALA A 303 -13.29 0.10 12.24
CA ALA A 303 -13.85 0.32 10.91
C ALA A 303 -15.37 0.08 10.88
N VAL A 304 -15.83 -0.98 11.52
CA VAL A 304 -17.29 -1.27 11.68
C VAL A 304 -17.96 -0.19 12.52
N LEU A 305 -17.32 0.26 13.60
CA LEU A 305 -17.84 1.36 14.42
C LEU A 305 -17.97 2.65 13.61
N GLY A 306 -16.97 2.97 12.79
CA GLY A 306 -17.03 4.12 11.87
C GLY A 306 -18.23 4.04 10.93
N MET A 307 -18.48 2.87 10.34
CA MET A 307 -19.65 2.63 9.48
C MET A 307 -20.96 2.79 10.26
N LEU A 308 -21.07 2.20 11.44
CA LEU A 308 -22.29 2.30 12.28
C LEU A 308 -22.57 3.74 12.73
N VAL A 309 -21.52 4.47 13.13
CA VAL A 309 -21.64 5.89 13.51
C VAL A 309 -22.18 6.71 12.33
N HIS A 310 -21.72 6.43 11.10
CA HIS A 310 -22.26 7.10 9.92
C HIS A 310 -23.72 6.78 9.68
N LEU A 311 -24.14 5.51 9.82
CA LEU A 311 -25.54 5.08 9.64
C LEU A 311 -26.47 5.66 10.69
N LEU A 312 -25.99 5.86 11.93
CA LEU A 312 -26.80 6.38 13.04
C LEU A 312 -26.87 7.91 13.07
N LEU A 313 -25.79 8.60 12.69
CA LEU A 313 -25.69 10.06 12.78
C LEU A 313 -25.82 10.76 11.41
N GLY A 314 -25.66 10.04 10.33
CA GLY A 314 -25.64 10.57 8.97
C GLY A 314 -27.01 10.55 8.27
N SER A 315 -28.09 10.22 9.01
CA SER A 315 -29.48 10.27 8.52
C SER A 315 -30.10 11.64 8.65
#